data_6c5283f41797c8685fd8ee2de563f289
#
_entry.id   6c5283f41797c8685fd8ee2de563f289
#
_cell.length_a   1.000
_cell.length_b   1.000
_cell.length_c   1.000
_cell.angle_alpha   90.00
_cell.angle_beta   90.00
_cell.angle_gamma   90.00
#
_symmetry.space_group_name_H-M   'P 1'
#
loop_
_entity.id
_entity.type
_entity.pdbx_description
1 polymer ?
#
loop_
_entity_poly.entity_id
_entity_poly.type
_entity_poly.pdbx_seq_one_letter_code
_entity_poly.pdbx_strand_id
1 'polypeptide(L)' 'MSSPDRLVYMANQIGSFFKSQGPKQAVAGTAEHIKKFWDPRMKAKINEHLDAGGEGLDPDVRAALESLRKV' A
#
# COMPACT_ATOMS: atom_id res chain seq x y z
N MET A 1 -13.51 12.05 -6.55
CA MET A 1 -12.70 11.46 -7.62
C MET A 1 -11.56 10.67 -7.03
N SER A 2 -11.54 9.39 -7.29
CA SER A 2 -10.48 8.53 -6.76
C SER A 2 -9.31 8.52 -7.73
N SER A 3 -8.40 9.48 -7.59
CA SER A 3 -7.17 9.45 -8.37
C SER A 3 -6.16 8.53 -7.67
N PRO A 4 -5.24 7.91 -8.43
CA PRO A 4 -4.18 7.10 -7.83
C PRO A 4 -3.38 7.88 -6.79
N ASP A 5 -3.23 9.18 -7.00
CA ASP A 5 -2.45 10.03 -6.10
C ASP A 5 -2.99 10.01 -4.67
N ARG A 6 -4.31 10.02 -4.54
CA ARG A 6 -4.93 10.00 -3.21
C ARG A 6 -4.68 8.67 -2.51
N LEU A 7 -4.80 7.58 -3.24
CA LEU A 7 -4.56 6.25 -2.69
C LEU A 7 -3.10 6.06 -2.33
N VAL A 8 -2.19 6.58 -3.16
CA VAL A 8 -0.76 6.55 -2.87
C VAL A 8 -0.47 7.29 -1.56
N TYR A 9 -1.06 8.47 -1.41
CA TYR A 9 -0.87 9.24 -0.19
C TYR A 9 -1.37 8.47 1.04
N MET A 10 -2.56 7.88 0.94
CA MET A 10 -3.14 7.11 2.04
C MET A 10 -2.27 5.90 2.37
N ALA A 11 -1.83 5.18 1.36
CA ALA A 11 -0.99 4.01 1.56
C ALA A 11 0.34 4.37 2.22
N ASN A 12 0.95 5.48 1.79
CA ASN A 12 2.20 5.93 2.38
C ASN A 12 2.01 6.35 3.84
N GLN A 13 0.87 6.94 4.19
CA GLN A 13 0.59 7.28 5.58
C GLN A 13 0.47 6.03 6.44
N ILE A 14 -0.18 5.01 5.94
CA ILE A 14 -0.28 3.72 6.64
C ILE A 14 1.12 3.15 6.85
N GLY A 15 1.92 3.15 5.80
CA GLY A 15 3.29 2.63 5.87
C GLY A 15 4.15 3.40 6.88
N SER A 16 4.00 4.71 6.91
CA SER A 16 4.73 5.55 7.84
C SER A 16 4.38 5.23 9.29
N PHE A 17 3.10 4.99 9.56
CA PHE A 17 2.65 4.61 10.89
C PHE A 17 3.32 3.29 11.34
N PHE A 18 3.26 2.27 10.49
CA PHE A 18 3.82 0.98 10.86
C PHE A 18 5.34 1.00 10.90
N LYS A 19 5.96 1.84 10.07
CA LYS A 19 7.41 1.98 10.07
C LYS A 19 7.92 2.49 11.43
N SER A 20 7.14 3.33 12.09
CA SER A 20 7.51 3.83 13.41
C SER A 20 7.55 2.72 14.46
N GLN A 21 6.95 1.57 14.16
CA GLN A 21 6.91 0.43 15.05
C GLN A 21 7.98 -0.62 14.73
N GLY A 22 8.80 -0.36 13.72
CA GLY A 22 9.90 -1.25 13.35
C GLY A 22 9.85 -1.63 11.87
N PRO A 23 11.03 -1.95 11.27
CA PRO A 23 11.11 -2.26 9.84
C PRO A 23 10.21 -3.43 9.40
N LYS A 24 10.08 -4.46 10.23
CA LYS A 24 9.26 -5.61 9.90
C LYS A 24 7.78 -5.24 9.85
N GLN A 25 7.36 -4.34 10.73
CA GLN A 25 5.98 -3.90 10.77
C GLN A 25 5.64 -2.98 9.61
N ALA A 26 6.62 -2.28 9.06
CA ALA A 26 6.38 -1.39 7.94
C ALA A 26 5.76 -2.13 6.75
N VAL A 27 6.25 -3.34 6.46
CA VAL A 27 5.70 -4.15 5.36
C VAL A 27 4.50 -4.96 5.81
N ALA A 28 4.66 -5.78 6.84
CA ALA A 28 3.61 -6.69 7.29
C ALA A 28 2.37 -5.97 7.79
N GLY A 29 2.55 -4.93 8.59
CA GLY A 29 1.42 -4.16 9.12
C GLY A 29 0.66 -3.43 8.03
N THR A 30 1.39 -2.82 7.09
CA THR A 30 0.78 -2.12 5.98
C THR A 30 -0.03 -3.07 5.11
N ALA A 31 0.54 -4.24 4.77
CA ALA A 31 -0.14 -5.24 3.97
C ALA A 31 -1.43 -5.70 4.64
N GLU A 32 -1.35 -6.01 5.93
CA GLU A 32 -2.51 -6.48 6.66
C GLU A 32 -3.60 -5.42 6.77
N HIS A 33 -3.20 -4.18 7.02
CA HIS A 33 -4.15 -3.08 7.12
C HIS A 33 -4.91 -2.90 5.80
N ILE A 34 -4.19 -2.87 4.69
CA ILE A 34 -4.82 -2.71 3.39
C ILE A 34 -5.72 -3.90 3.08
N LYS A 35 -5.25 -5.11 3.37
CA LYS A 35 -6.03 -6.32 3.14
C LYS A 35 -7.37 -6.28 3.89
N LYS A 36 -7.37 -5.80 5.12
CA LYS A 36 -8.57 -5.81 5.98
C LYS A 36 -9.50 -4.64 5.75
N PHE A 37 -8.96 -3.46 5.47
CA PHE A 37 -9.76 -2.24 5.51
C PHE A 37 -10.02 -1.59 4.16
N TRP A 38 -9.20 -1.84 3.16
CA TRP A 38 -9.43 -1.28 1.83
C TRP A 38 -10.45 -2.13 1.09
N ASP A 39 -11.39 -1.47 0.41
CA ASP A 39 -12.38 -2.19 -0.38
C ASP A 39 -11.79 -2.65 -1.72
N PRO A 40 -12.50 -3.53 -2.46
CA PRO A 40 -11.97 -4.05 -3.73
C PRO A 40 -11.64 -2.99 -4.76
N ARG A 41 -12.36 -1.87 -4.79
CA ARG A 41 -12.09 -0.81 -5.76
C ARG A 41 -10.77 -0.12 -5.46
N MET A 42 -10.53 0.17 -4.19
CA MET A 42 -9.27 0.79 -3.78
C MET A 42 -8.10 -0.14 -4.08
N LYS A 43 -8.28 -1.43 -3.78
CA LYS A 43 -7.23 -2.41 -4.04
C LYS A 43 -6.93 -2.53 -5.53
N ALA A 44 -7.96 -2.55 -6.36
CA ALA A 44 -7.79 -2.64 -7.81
C ALA A 44 -7.05 -1.41 -8.35
N LYS A 45 -7.43 -0.23 -7.88
CA LYS A 45 -6.79 1.02 -8.33
C LYS A 45 -5.32 1.10 -7.95
N ILE A 46 -5.00 0.74 -6.71
CA ILE A 46 -3.60 0.82 -6.29
C ILE A 46 -2.76 -0.25 -6.99
N ASN A 47 -3.36 -1.40 -7.30
CA ASN A 47 -2.66 -2.44 -8.05
C ASN A 47 -2.40 -2.01 -9.49
N GLU A 48 -3.34 -1.31 -10.13
CA GLU A 48 -3.12 -0.75 -11.46
C GLU A 48 -1.96 0.24 -11.44
N HIS A 49 -1.93 1.07 -10.41
CA HIS A 49 -0.85 2.06 -10.25
C HIS A 49 0.49 1.36 -10.05
N LEU A 50 0.50 0.29 -9.25
CA LEU A 50 1.70 -0.50 -9.02
C LEU A 50 2.22 -1.11 -10.32
N ASP A 51 1.31 -1.65 -11.15
CA ASP A 51 1.66 -2.22 -12.45
C ASP A 51 2.22 -1.17 -13.41
N ALA A 52 1.78 0.06 -13.27
CA ALA A 52 2.26 1.17 -14.11
C ALA A 52 3.57 1.78 -13.59
N GLY A 53 4.19 1.16 -12.60
CA GLY A 53 5.46 1.64 -12.05
C GLY A 53 5.43 2.01 -10.59
N GLY A 54 4.24 2.20 -10.01
CA GLY A 54 4.11 2.51 -8.59
C GLY A 54 4.72 3.84 -8.17
N GLU A 55 4.69 4.82 -9.06
CA GLU A 55 5.31 6.11 -8.77
C GLU A 55 4.76 6.74 -7.51
N GLY A 56 5.67 7.22 -6.65
CA GLY A 56 5.29 7.88 -5.41
C GLY A 56 5.11 6.95 -4.22
N LEU A 57 5.02 5.64 -4.44
CA LEU A 57 4.89 4.70 -3.34
C LEU A 57 6.22 4.53 -2.62
N ASP A 58 6.18 4.58 -1.28
CA ASP A 58 7.36 4.30 -0.47
C ASP A 58 7.78 2.84 -0.66
N PRO A 59 9.07 2.53 -0.54
CA PRO A 59 9.57 1.14 -0.74
C PRO A 59 8.85 0.10 0.10
N ASP A 60 8.58 0.40 1.36
CA ASP A 60 7.91 -0.53 2.25
C ASP A 60 6.46 -0.76 1.83
N VAL A 61 5.79 0.30 1.38
CA VAL A 61 4.41 0.21 0.92
C VAL A 61 4.35 -0.58 -0.38
N ARG A 62 5.30 -0.35 -1.28
CA ARG A 62 5.40 -1.12 -2.51
C ARG A 62 5.57 -2.61 -2.21
N ALA A 63 6.48 -2.93 -1.28
CA ALA A 63 6.71 -4.32 -0.89
C ALA A 63 5.45 -4.93 -0.29
N ALA A 64 4.72 -4.17 0.53
CA ALA A 64 3.48 -4.64 1.14
C ALA A 64 2.43 -4.97 0.08
N LEU A 65 2.26 -4.08 -0.89
CA LEU A 65 1.29 -4.31 -1.96
C LEU A 65 1.68 -5.50 -2.82
N GLU A 66 2.96 -5.66 -3.11
CA GLU A 66 3.43 -6.80 -3.89
C GLU A 66 3.21 -8.11 -3.14
N SER A 67 3.38 -8.11 -1.82
CA SER A 67 3.15 -9.31 -1.03
C SER A 67 1.69 -9.76 -1.06
N LEU A 68 0.76 -8.81 -1.12
CA LEU A 68 -0.65 -9.13 -1.21
C LEU A 68 -1.01 -9.78 -2.55
N ARG A 69 -0.26 -9.48 -3.59
CA ARG A 69 -0.53 -10.01 -4.92
C ARG A 69 0.00 -11.43 -5.13
N LYS A 70 0.88 -11.88 -4.25
CA LYS A 70 1.49 -13.23 -4.35
C LYS A 70 0.66 -14.31 -3.69
N VAL A 71 -0.44 -13.96 -3.10
CA VAL A 71 -1.29 -14.94 -2.42
C VAL A 71 -2.23 -15.62 -3.39
#